data_26a9fb8924a2487deb371ada5ce66640
#
_entry.id   26a9fb8924a2487deb371ada5ce66640
#
_cell.length_a   1.000
_cell.length_b   1.000
_cell.length_c   1.000
_cell.angle_alpha   90.00
_cell.angle_beta   90.00
_cell.angle_gamma   90.00
#
_symmetry.space_group_name_H-M   'P 1'
#
loop_
_entity.id
_entity.type
_entity.pdbx_description
1 polymer ?
#
loop_
_entity_poly.entity_id
_entity_poly.type
_entity_poly.pdbx_seq_one_letter_code
_entity_poly.pdbx_strand_id
1 'polypeptide(L)'
;GRATCPVCGDGAAAVLLEPTTEDYGIMDSILRTDGKGLPFLHMKAGGSVCTPSYFTVDHKMHYIYQEGRTVFKYAVSNMSEITATIAEKNGLTKENINWVIPHQANMRIIDAVASRLEVPMEKVMLNIQRYGNTSAGTLPLCLWDYEKQLRKGDNLIFTAFGAGFTYGAVYVKWGYDGNVK
;
A
#
# COMPACT_ATOMS: atom_id res chain seq x y z
N GLY A 1 -17.32 10.52 7.30
CA GLY A 1 -18.44 9.85 7.89
C GLY A 1 -18.11 8.85 8.98
N ARG A 2 -19.12 8.37 9.68
CA ARG A 2 -18.95 7.39 10.79
C ARG A 2 -18.31 6.05 10.34
N ALA A 3 -18.36 5.72 9.06
CA ALA A 3 -17.84 4.46 8.53
C ALA A 3 -16.31 4.50 8.23
N THR A 4 -15.74 5.67 8.00
CA THR A 4 -14.33 5.83 7.65
C THR A 4 -13.47 6.31 8.83
N CYS A 5 -14.05 7.04 9.77
CA CYS A 5 -13.35 7.59 10.92
C CYS A 5 -12.62 6.53 11.78
N PRO A 6 -13.21 5.35 12.10
CA PRO A 6 -12.52 4.36 12.93
C PRO A 6 -11.45 3.55 12.19
N VAL A 7 -11.32 3.73 10.87
CA VAL A 7 -10.39 2.93 10.04
C VAL A 7 -9.06 3.66 9.84
N CYS A 8 -9.09 4.99 9.77
CA CYS A 8 -7.90 5.79 9.46
C CYS A 8 -7.12 6.13 10.73
N GLY A 9 -5.80 5.98 10.66
CA GLY A 9 -4.84 6.45 11.65
C GLY A 9 -3.99 7.60 11.09
N ASP A 10 -3.38 8.38 11.98
CA ASP A 10 -2.41 9.39 11.60
C ASP A 10 -1.01 8.78 11.52
N GLY A 11 -0.27 9.12 10.48
CA GLY A 11 1.09 8.64 10.29
C GLY A 11 1.80 9.39 9.18
N ALA A 12 3.10 9.59 9.37
CA ALA A 12 3.98 10.16 8.35
C ALA A 12 5.31 9.45 8.36
N ALA A 13 5.95 9.38 7.20
CA ALA A 13 7.29 8.84 7.07
C ALA A 13 8.01 9.51 5.89
N ALA A 14 9.34 9.40 5.89
CA ALA A 14 10.19 9.84 4.80
C ALA A 14 11.21 8.75 4.49
N VAL A 15 11.55 8.59 3.21
CA VAL A 15 12.58 7.65 2.72
C VAL A 15 13.57 8.44 1.90
N LEU A 16 14.85 8.26 2.17
CA LEU A 16 15.91 8.81 1.33
C LEU A 16 16.21 7.82 0.21
N LEU A 17 16.14 8.28 -1.03
CA LEU A 17 16.57 7.52 -2.21
C LEU A 17 17.86 8.12 -2.75
N GLU A 18 18.85 7.26 -2.96
CA GLU A 18 20.15 7.63 -3.51
C GLU A 18 20.48 6.77 -4.73
N PRO A 19 21.20 7.30 -5.72
CA PRO A 19 21.65 6.48 -6.84
C PRO A 19 22.68 5.45 -6.37
N THR A 20 22.63 4.26 -6.95
CA THR A 20 23.60 3.20 -6.69
C THR A 20 24.02 2.53 -7.99
N THR A 21 25.25 2.02 -8.03
CA THR A 21 25.77 1.16 -9.10
C THR A 21 25.77 -0.32 -8.70
N GLU A 22 25.35 -0.62 -7.48
CA GLU A 22 25.27 -1.98 -6.98
C GLU A 22 23.94 -2.66 -7.34
N ASP A 23 23.90 -3.99 -7.27
CA ASP A 23 22.73 -4.81 -7.59
C ASP A 23 21.73 -4.85 -6.41
N TYR A 24 21.27 -3.67 -5.99
CA TYR A 24 20.16 -3.51 -5.03
C TYR A 24 19.46 -2.15 -5.22
N GLY A 25 18.34 -1.96 -4.54
CA GLY A 25 17.48 -0.77 -4.63
C GLY A 25 16.16 -1.08 -5.31
N ILE A 26 15.54 -0.10 -5.96
CA ILE A 26 14.30 -0.29 -6.70
C ILE A 26 14.62 -1.01 -8.02
N MET A 27 14.23 -2.27 -8.12
CA MET A 27 14.54 -3.13 -9.26
C MET A 27 13.48 -3.01 -10.36
N ASP A 28 12.19 -2.92 -9.97
CA ASP A 28 11.08 -2.82 -10.93
C ASP A 28 9.85 -2.20 -10.27
N SER A 29 8.93 -1.66 -11.09
CA SER A 29 7.66 -1.12 -10.62
C SER A 29 6.56 -1.31 -11.66
N ILE A 30 5.34 -1.53 -11.18
CA ILE A 30 4.13 -1.55 -12.00
C ILE A 30 3.11 -0.64 -11.34
N LEU A 31 2.70 0.42 -12.04
CA LEU A 31 1.69 1.37 -11.58
C LEU A 31 0.51 1.37 -12.54
N ARG A 32 -0.71 1.42 -12.01
CA ARG A 32 -1.96 1.38 -12.76
C ARG A 32 -2.95 2.40 -12.22
N THR A 33 -3.80 2.88 -13.09
CA THR A 33 -4.91 3.77 -12.76
C THR A 33 -6.17 3.31 -13.49
N ASP A 34 -7.29 3.25 -12.76
CA ASP A 34 -8.62 3.02 -13.33
C ASP A 34 -9.58 4.11 -12.86
N GLY A 35 -9.86 5.09 -13.72
CA GLY A 35 -10.75 6.22 -13.42
C GLY A 35 -12.21 5.83 -13.15
N LYS A 36 -12.62 4.61 -13.49
CA LYS A 36 -13.95 4.07 -13.15
C LYS A 36 -14.15 3.94 -11.64
N GLY A 37 -13.08 3.98 -10.87
CA GLY A 37 -13.10 3.94 -9.41
C GLY A 37 -13.57 5.22 -8.73
N LEU A 38 -13.53 6.36 -9.42
CA LEU A 38 -13.85 7.67 -8.86
C LEU A 38 -15.18 7.73 -8.09
N PRO A 39 -16.30 7.15 -8.54
CA PRO A 39 -17.55 7.22 -7.80
C PRO A 39 -17.54 6.48 -6.45
N PHE A 40 -16.62 5.55 -6.25
CA PHE A 40 -16.60 4.63 -5.10
C PHE A 40 -15.69 5.06 -3.95
N LEU A 41 -14.68 5.91 -4.23
CA LEU A 41 -13.76 6.42 -3.22
C LEU A 41 -13.27 7.81 -3.61
N HIS A 42 -13.83 8.84 -2.95
CA HIS A 42 -13.52 10.24 -3.28
C HIS A 42 -13.87 11.19 -2.12
N MET A 43 -13.39 12.42 -2.24
CA MET A 43 -13.88 13.59 -1.49
C MET A 43 -14.54 14.54 -2.48
N LYS A 44 -15.82 14.86 -2.28
CA LYS A 44 -16.67 15.53 -3.27
C LYS A 44 -16.36 17.02 -3.43
N ALA A 45 -15.97 17.69 -2.34
CA ALA A 45 -15.64 19.12 -2.34
C ALA A 45 -14.30 19.39 -1.66
N GLY A 46 -13.74 20.56 -1.94
CA GLY A 46 -12.44 21.01 -1.41
C GLY A 46 -11.39 21.24 -2.49
N GLY A 47 -11.68 20.86 -3.73
CA GLY A 47 -10.83 21.10 -4.90
C GLY A 47 -11.40 22.17 -5.84
N SER A 48 -10.74 22.39 -6.96
CA SER A 48 -11.12 23.42 -7.96
C SER A 48 -12.46 23.15 -8.66
N VAL A 49 -12.86 21.90 -8.80
CA VAL A 49 -14.15 21.52 -9.41
C VAL A 49 -15.35 21.87 -8.53
N CYS A 50 -15.18 21.71 -7.21
CA CYS A 50 -16.20 22.03 -6.22
C CYS A 50 -15.49 22.70 -5.04
N THR A 51 -15.39 24.02 -5.09
CA THR A 51 -14.67 24.83 -4.09
C THR A 51 -15.39 24.83 -2.75
N PRO A 52 -14.68 25.04 -1.63
CA PRO A 52 -15.30 25.21 -0.31
C PRO A 52 -16.30 26.37 -0.28
N SER A 53 -17.46 26.13 0.36
CA SER A 53 -18.51 27.12 0.58
C SER A 53 -19.33 26.71 1.79
N TYR A 54 -20.16 27.61 2.33
CA TYR A 54 -21.12 27.27 3.39
C TYR A 54 -22.01 26.10 2.97
N PHE A 55 -22.48 26.09 1.72
CA PHE A 55 -23.26 24.97 1.18
C PHE A 55 -22.51 23.63 1.26
N THR A 56 -21.26 23.59 0.82
CA THR A 56 -20.50 22.34 0.80
C THR A 56 -20.13 21.85 2.21
N VAL A 57 -19.95 22.76 3.17
CA VAL A 57 -19.70 22.43 4.57
C VAL A 57 -20.98 21.88 5.21
N ASP A 58 -22.12 22.57 5.08
CA ASP A 58 -23.40 22.14 5.63
C ASP A 58 -23.85 20.78 5.07
N HIS A 59 -23.57 20.53 3.79
CA HIS A 59 -23.88 19.25 3.13
C HIS A 59 -22.78 18.18 3.34
N LYS A 60 -21.77 18.44 4.21
CA LYS A 60 -20.72 17.48 4.59
C LYS A 60 -19.94 16.91 3.40
N MET A 61 -19.75 17.72 2.35
CA MET A 61 -19.11 17.29 1.10
C MET A 61 -17.57 17.18 1.21
N HIS A 62 -16.98 17.65 2.32
CA HIS A 62 -15.55 17.58 2.63
C HIS A 62 -15.13 16.30 3.36
N TYR A 63 -16.04 15.34 3.54
CA TYR A 63 -15.72 14.04 4.10
C TYR A 63 -15.41 13.03 3.02
N ILE A 64 -14.46 12.13 3.30
CA ILE A 64 -14.20 11.01 2.42
C ILE A 64 -15.46 10.14 2.31
N TYR A 65 -15.88 9.90 1.08
CA TYR A 65 -16.90 8.93 0.72
C TYR A 65 -16.23 7.63 0.30
N GLN A 66 -16.73 6.52 0.81
CA GLN A 66 -16.25 5.19 0.44
C GLN A 66 -17.42 4.22 0.35
N GLU A 67 -17.58 3.60 -0.82
CA GLU A 67 -18.46 2.45 -0.98
C GLU A 67 -17.68 1.17 -0.68
N GLY A 68 -17.68 0.80 0.60
CA GLY A 68 -16.75 -0.18 1.17
C GLY A 68 -16.74 -1.54 0.47
N ARG A 69 -17.90 -2.06 0.03
CA ARG A 69 -17.98 -3.36 -0.65
C ARG A 69 -17.27 -3.36 -2.00
N THR A 70 -17.51 -2.35 -2.82
CA THR A 70 -16.90 -2.21 -4.13
C THR A 70 -15.41 -1.94 -4.00
N VAL A 71 -15.02 -0.97 -3.16
CA VAL A 71 -13.60 -0.67 -2.88
C VAL A 71 -12.85 -1.92 -2.43
N PHE A 72 -13.42 -2.69 -1.49
CA PHE A 72 -12.82 -3.93 -1.01
C PHE A 72 -12.61 -4.95 -2.15
N LYS A 73 -13.62 -5.17 -2.99
CA LYS A 73 -13.54 -6.12 -4.12
C LYS A 73 -12.43 -5.73 -5.10
N TYR A 74 -12.37 -4.45 -5.48
CA TYR A 74 -11.32 -3.95 -6.38
C TYR A 74 -9.93 -4.03 -5.73
N ALA A 75 -9.81 -3.69 -4.44
CA ALA A 75 -8.53 -3.78 -3.74
C ALA A 75 -8.01 -5.21 -3.67
N VAL A 76 -8.85 -6.19 -3.29
CA VAL A 76 -8.47 -7.61 -3.28
C VAL A 76 -7.99 -8.07 -4.65
N SER A 77 -8.79 -7.81 -5.69
CA SER A 77 -8.44 -8.26 -7.05
C SER A 77 -7.17 -7.60 -7.56
N ASN A 78 -7.12 -6.26 -7.54
CA ASN A 78 -6.04 -5.52 -8.19
C ASN A 78 -4.72 -5.59 -7.43
N MET A 79 -4.73 -5.54 -6.08
CA MET A 79 -3.50 -5.71 -5.32
C MET A 79 -2.93 -7.12 -5.48
N SER A 80 -3.75 -8.14 -5.37
CA SER A 80 -3.29 -9.53 -5.54
C SER A 80 -2.71 -9.77 -6.92
N GLU A 81 -3.37 -9.29 -7.96
CA GLU A 81 -2.94 -9.49 -9.35
C GLU A 81 -1.65 -8.72 -9.67
N ILE A 82 -1.57 -7.43 -9.30
CA ILE A 82 -0.39 -6.62 -9.62
C ILE A 82 0.84 -7.10 -8.84
N THR A 83 0.63 -7.63 -7.62
CA THR A 83 1.70 -8.22 -6.81
C THR A 83 2.23 -9.51 -7.42
N ALA A 84 1.34 -10.37 -7.91
CA ALA A 84 1.75 -11.57 -8.65
C ALA A 84 2.46 -11.22 -9.95
N THR A 85 1.93 -10.24 -10.71
CA THR A 85 2.52 -9.81 -11.98
C THR A 85 3.96 -9.31 -11.81
N ILE A 86 4.25 -8.49 -10.78
CA ILE A 86 5.63 -8.01 -10.56
C ILE A 86 6.55 -9.15 -10.10
N ALA A 87 6.04 -10.09 -9.30
CA ALA A 87 6.81 -11.26 -8.90
C ALA A 87 7.17 -12.12 -10.11
N GLU A 88 6.20 -12.50 -10.92
CA GLU A 88 6.40 -13.30 -12.14
C GLU A 88 7.37 -12.62 -13.13
N LYS A 89 7.18 -11.32 -13.38
CA LYS A 89 8.03 -10.53 -14.28
C LYS A 89 9.50 -10.52 -13.87
N ASN A 90 9.77 -10.62 -12.57
CA ASN A 90 11.13 -10.58 -12.01
C ASN A 90 11.66 -11.95 -11.56
N GLY A 91 10.98 -13.04 -11.90
CA GLY A 91 11.40 -14.39 -11.52
C GLY A 91 11.36 -14.64 -10.01
N LEU A 92 10.53 -13.89 -9.29
CA LEU A 92 10.35 -14.08 -7.86
C LEU A 92 9.32 -15.18 -7.58
N THR A 93 9.69 -16.08 -6.68
CA THR A 93 8.85 -17.18 -6.22
C THR A 93 8.64 -17.09 -4.71
N LYS A 94 7.72 -17.84 -4.16
CA LYS A 94 7.45 -17.90 -2.71
C LYS A 94 8.69 -18.27 -1.88
N GLU A 95 9.64 -18.98 -2.49
CA GLU A 95 10.90 -19.38 -1.84
C GLU A 95 11.85 -18.18 -1.70
N ASN A 96 11.99 -17.37 -2.75
CA ASN A 96 12.96 -16.27 -2.80
C ASN A 96 12.38 -14.90 -2.46
N ILE A 97 11.07 -14.75 -2.30
CA ILE A 97 10.46 -13.56 -1.67
C ILE A 97 10.75 -13.61 -0.17
N ASN A 98 11.45 -12.61 0.35
CA ASN A 98 11.73 -12.48 1.77
C ASN A 98 10.61 -11.76 2.50
N TRP A 99 10.11 -10.65 1.94
CA TRP A 99 9.07 -9.85 2.57
C TRP A 99 8.05 -9.32 1.56
N VAL A 100 6.78 -9.31 1.99
CA VAL A 100 5.69 -8.62 1.31
C VAL A 100 5.20 -7.49 2.21
N ILE A 101 5.14 -6.29 1.67
CA ILE A 101 4.74 -5.07 2.39
C ILE A 101 3.47 -4.52 1.74
N PRO A 102 2.29 -5.02 2.14
CA PRO A 102 1.03 -4.52 1.61
C PRO A 102 0.55 -3.26 2.34
N HIS A 103 -0.20 -2.42 1.65
CA HIS A 103 -0.94 -1.34 2.26
C HIS A 103 -1.83 -1.86 3.41
N GLN A 104 -1.72 -1.23 4.57
CA GLN A 104 -2.36 -1.65 5.82
C GLN A 104 -3.80 -1.10 5.95
N ALA A 105 -4.67 -1.47 5.02
CA ALA A 105 -6.06 -1.00 5.01
C ALA A 105 -7.04 -1.98 5.65
N ASN A 106 -6.84 -3.29 5.45
CA ASN A 106 -7.74 -4.34 5.90
C ASN A 106 -7.04 -5.70 5.86
N MET A 107 -7.08 -6.46 6.97
CA MET A 107 -6.44 -7.78 7.07
C MET A 107 -6.87 -8.73 5.94
N ARG A 108 -8.15 -8.74 5.57
CA ARG A 108 -8.64 -9.63 4.51
C ARG A 108 -8.05 -9.32 3.12
N ILE A 109 -7.66 -8.06 2.87
CA ILE A 109 -6.95 -7.70 1.64
C ILE A 109 -5.51 -8.20 1.72
N ILE A 110 -4.87 -8.04 2.87
CA ILE A 110 -3.50 -8.51 3.13
C ILE A 110 -3.42 -10.03 2.97
N ASP A 111 -4.34 -10.78 3.58
CA ASP A 111 -4.45 -12.23 3.47
C ASP A 111 -4.62 -12.67 2.00
N ALA A 112 -5.42 -11.94 1.22
CA ALA A 112 -5.61 -12.25 -0.19
C ALA A 112 -4.34 -12.06 -1.02
N VAL A 113 -3.55 -11.01 -0.74
CA VAL A 113 -2.24 -10.78 -1.39
C VAL A 113 -1.27 -11.90 -1.04
N ALA A 114 -1.14 -12.26 0.23
CA ALA A 114 -0.27 -13.34 0.69
C ALA A 114 -0.65 -14.69 0.05
N SER A 115 -1.95 -15.00 0.04
CA SER A 115 -2.49 -16.22 -0.58
C SER A 115 -2.23 -16.28 -2.09
N ARG A 116 -2.33 -15.16 -2.80
CA ARG A 116 -2.07 -15.10 -4.25
C ARG A 116 -0.61 -15.36 -4.61
N LEU A 117 0.32 -14.97 -3.72
CA LEU A 117 1.76 -15.24 -3.85
C LEU A 117 2.17 -16.60 -3.26
N GLU A 118 1.25 -17.29 -2.60
CA GLU A 118 1.52 -18.52 -1.83
C GLU A 118 2.62 -18.33 -0.76
N VAL A 119 2.77 -17.11 -0.23
CA VAL A 119 3.74 -16.82 0.85
C VAL A 119 3.07 -16.96 2.22
N PRO A 120 3.78 -17.48 3.22
CA PRO A 120 3.26 -17.57 4.58
C PRO A 120 3.19 -16.17 5.22
N MET A 121 2.27 -15.99 6.17
CA MET A 121 2.03 -14.69 6.82
C MET A 121 3.24 -14.16 7.60
N GLU A 122 4.16 -15.01 7.99
CA GLU A 122 5.43 -14.65 8.64
C GLU A 122 6.35 -13.82 7.73
N LYS A 123 6.15 -13.91 6.40
CA LYS A 123 6.82 -13.06 5.41
C LYS A 123 6.05 -11.78 5.06
N VAL A 124 4.93 -11.51 5.71
CA VAL A 124 4.12 -10.32 5.48
C VAL A 124 4.29 -9.33 6.62
N MET A 125 4.71 -8.12 6.30
CA MET A 125 4.82 -7.07 7.32
C MET A 125 3.44 -6.58 7.74
N LEU A 126 3.16 -6.59 9.04
CA LEU A 126 1.87 -6.24 9.63
C LEU A 126 2.05 -5.24 10.76
N ASN A 127 1.38 -4.10 10.66
CA ASN A 127 1.27 -3.13 11.75
C ASN A 127 -0.09 -2.42 11.81
N ILE A 128 -1.06 -2.90 11.03
CA ILE A 128 -2.43 -2.37 10.99
C ILE A 128 -3.09 -2.34 12.38
N GLN A 129 -2.81 -3.31 13.25
CA GLN A 129 -3.35 -3.39 14.61
C GLN A 129 -2.81 -2.28 15.53
N ARG A 130 -1.67 -1.66 15.18
CA ARG A 130 -1.05 -0.57 15.95
C ARG A 130 -1.44 0.80 15.42
N TYR A 131 -1.47 0.97 14.10
CA TYR A 131 -1.59 2.29 13.47
C TYR A 131 -2.87 2.47 12.65
N GLY A 132 -3.59 1.39 12.37
CA GLY A 132 -4.72 1.44 11.43
C GLY A 132 -4.25 1.76 10.00
N ASN A 133 -5.13 2.37 9.21
CA ASN A 133 -4.81 2.82 7.87
C ASN A 133 -4.22 4.24 7.92
N THR A 134 -2.91 4.37 7.78
CA THR A 134 -2.17 5.63 7.74
C THR A 134 -1.94 6.16 6.31
N SER A 135 -2.80 5.77 5.36
CA SER A 135 -2.71 6.21 3.95
C SER A 135 -1.31 5.96 3.35
N ALA A 136 -0.64 6.98 2.82
CA ALA A 136 0.69 6.84 2.22
C ALA A 136 1.80 6.47 3.22
N GLY A 137 1.63 6.79 4.51
CA GLY A 137 2.57 6.41 5.57
C GLY A 137 2.64 4.91 5.84
N THR A 138 1.67 4.14 5.38
CA THR A 138 1.50 2.72 5.70
C THR A 138 2.71 1.84 5.36
N LEU A 139 3.26 1.98 4.15
CA LEU A 139 4.38 1.15 3.69
C LEU A 139 5.70 1.50 4.42
N PRO A 140 6.11 2.77 4.50
CA PRO A 140 7.36 3.10 5.19
C PRO A 140 7.27 2.91 6.72
N LEU A 141 6.09 2.99 7.34
CA LEU A 141 5.93 2.61 8.75
C LEU A 141 6.10 1.11 8.97
N CYS A 142 5.70 0.26 8.02
CA CYS A 142 6.04 -1.16 8.06
C CYS A 142 7.56 -1.37 7.98
N LEU A 143 8.24 -0.68 7.05
CA LEU A 143 9.70 -0.74 6.98
C LEU A 143 10.36 -0.35 8.30
N TRP A 144 9.93 0.74 8.92
CA TRP A 144 10.44 1.19 10.21
C TRP A 144 10.30 0.13 11.30
N ASP A 145 9.13 -0.52 11.39
CA ASP A 145 8.87 -1.55 12.40
C ASP A 145 9.70 -2.82 12.18
N TYR A 146 10.00 -3.17 10.92
CA TYR A 146 10.66 -4.41 10.54
C TYR A 146 12.13 -4.25 10.13
N GLU A 147 12.66 -3.01 10.03
CA GLU A 147 14.01 -2.72 9.53
C GLU A 147 15.10 -3.61 10.16
N LYS A 148 15.02 -3.84 11.47
CA LYS A 148 15.99 -4.67 12.19
C LYS A 148 16.03 -6.14 11.76
N GLN A 149 14.99 -6.61 11.09
CA GLN A 149 14.88 -7.98 10.57
C GLN A 149 15.37 -8.11 9.14
N LEU A 150 15.52 -6.99 8.42
CA LEU A 150 15.94 -6.98 7.04
C LEU A 150 17.42 -7.32 6.89
N ARG A 151 17.76 -7.98 5.79
CA ARG A 151 19.13 -8.35 5.43
C ARG A 151 19.47 -7.83 4.03
N LYS A 152 20.72 -7.48 3.82
CA LYS A 152 21.20 -7.12 2.49
C LYS A 152 20.92 -8.27 1.50
N GLY A 153 20.29 -7.94 0.38
CA GLY A 153 19.89 -8.89 -0.65
C GLY A 153 18.46 -9.42 -0.51
N ASP A 154 17.74 -9.10 0.57
CA ASP A 154 16.34 -9.49 0.71
C ASP A 154 15.49 -8.95 -0.44
N ASN A 155 14.64 -9.80 -0.98
CA ASN A 155 13.65 -9.44 -2.00
C ASN A 155 12.35 -9.00 -1.33
N LEU A 156 12.00 -7.71 -1.50
CA LEU A 156 10.84 -7.07 -0.91
C LEU A 156 9.84 -6.70 -2.00
N ILE A 157 8.55 -7.01 -1.81
CA ILE A 157 7.48 -6.55 -2.70
C ILE A 157 6.56 -5.63 -1.92
N PHE A 158 6.52 -4.36 -2.32
CA PHE A 158 5.55 -3.38 -1.84
C PHE A 158 4.32 -3.40 -2.73
N THR A 159 3.13 -3.29 -2.15
CA THR A 159 1.90 -3.21 -2.92
C THR A 159 0.86 -2.33 -2.23
N ALA A 160 0.16 -1.52 -3.00
CA ALA A 160 -0.85 -0.60 -2.49
C ALA A 160 -2.01 -0.41 -3.47
N PHE A 161 -3.13 0.02 -2.90
CA PHE A 161 -4.35 0.40 -3.61
C PHE A 161 -4.94 1.64 -2.93
N GLY A 162 -5.45 2.58 -3.73
CA GLY A 162 -6.05 3.81 -3.24
C GLY A 162 -7.11 4.37 -4.17
N ALA A 163 -7.57 5.58 -3.79
CA ALA A 163 -8.53 6.32 -4.59
C ALA A 163 -7.99 6.59 -6.00
N GLY A 164 -8.93 6.64 -6.94
CA GLY A 164 -8.60 6.84 -8.34
C GLY A 164 -9.49 5.95 -9.24
N PHE A 165 -9.50 4.60 -9.25
CA PHE A 165 -8.55 3.84 -8.42
C PHE A 165 -7.12 3.95 -8.93
N THR A 166 -6.19 3.96 -8.01
CA THR A 166 -4.76 3.81 -8.29
C THR A 166 -4.23 2.62 -7.50
N TYR A 167 -3.36 1.84 -8.10
CA TYR A 167 -2.74 0.68 -7.47
C TYR A 167 -1.38 0.39 -8.09
N GLY A 168 -0.53 -0.25 -7.34
CA GLY A 168 0.81 -0.54 -7.82
C GLY A 168 1.54 -1.56 -6.97
N ALA A 169 2.62 -2.07 -7.54
CA ALA A 169 3.60 -2.88 -6.85
C ALA A 169 5.01 -2.44 -7.24
N VAL A 170 5.92 -2.52 -6.27
CA VAL A 170 7.34 -2.20 -6.44
C VAL A 170 8.17 -3.35 -5.89
N TYR A 171 9.10 -3.83 -6.69
CA TYR A 171 10.12 -4.79 -6.25
C TYR A 171 11.38 -4.04 -5.84
N VAL A 172 11.81 -4.30 -4.62
CA VAL A 172 13.05 -3.75 -4.04
C VAL A 172 13.95 -4.90 -3.60
N LYS A 173 15.21 -4.83 -4.00
CA LYS A 173 16.26 -5.67 -3.42
C LYS A 173 16.94 -4.85 -2.32
N TRP A 174 16.89 -5.32 -1.09
CA TRP A 174 17.31 -4.53 0.07
C TRP A 174 18.84 -4.37 0.11
N GLY A 175 19.33 -3.16 0.45
CA GLY A 175 20.72 -2.79 0.27
C GLY A 175 21.64 -2.94 1.48
N TYR A 176 21.11 -3.22 2.68
CA TYR A 176 21.91 -3.29 3.93
C TYR A 176 21.29 -4.20 4.98
N ASP A 177 22.08 -4.52 6.02
CA ASP A 177 21.61 -5.28 7.17
C ASP A 177 21.02 -4.36 8.23
N GLY A 178 19.76 -4.58 8.62
CA GLY A 178 19.02 -3.74 9.57
C GLY A 178 19.56 -3.71 11.00
N ASN A 179 20.52 -4.57 11.34
CA ASN A 179 21.18 -4.59 12.66
C ASN A 179 22.49 -3.77 12.70
N VAL A 180 22.86 -3.11 11.62
CA VAL A 180 24.05 -2.24 11.59
C VAL A 180 23.68 -0.91 12.23
N LYS A 181 24.26 -0.63 13.40
CA LYS A 181 24.28 0.69 14.05
C LYS A 181 25.53 1.42 13.64
#